data_516ce7e1594cc2279789494bd315563d
#
_entry.id   516ce7e1594cc2279789494bd315563d
#
_cell.length_a   1.000
_cell.length_b   1.000
_cell.length_c   1.000
_cell.angle_alpha   90.00
_cell.angle_beta   90.00
_cell.angle_gamma   90.00
#
_symmetry.space_group_name_H-M   'P 1'
#
loop_
_entity.id
_entity.type
_entity.pdbx_description
1 polymer ?
#
loop_
_entity_poly.entity_id
_entity_poly.type
_entity_poly.pdbx_seq_one_letter_code
_entity_poly.pdbx_strand_id
1 'polypeptide(L)'
;DFVIIAAAKVGGILANDKYKANFIYDNLMIQTNLIHASYLMGVKKLIFLGSSCIYPKLANQPIKEDYLLSGKLEPTNDAYAIAKIAGIKMCDAYNRQYCRDYRSVIPTNLYGPRDNFNLENGHVIPALMRRFHEAKIEKQNEVVVWCSGSVLREFMYVEDMADACLFILEVDKKSYTSKTEPTISHINVGTGKDVTVRKLAEMLQKIVGFEGDISFDESKPEGAPKKLMDSNLLNSLG
;
A
#
# COMPACT_ATOMS: atom_id res chain seq x y z
N ASP A 1 -22.79 11.65 7.60
CA ASP A 1 -21.63 12.01 6.76
C ASP A 1 -20.58 10.91 6.88
N PHE A 2 -19.79 10.71 5.80
CA PHE A 2 -18.76 9.73 5.70
C PHE A 2 -17.43 10.40 5.32
N VAL A 3 -16.31 9.81 5.72
CA VAL A 3 -14.97 10.29 5.37
C VAL A 3 -14.13 9.12 4.88
N ILE A 4 -13.41 9.32 3.77
CA ILE A 4 -12.37 8.39 3.29
C ILE A 4 -11.05 9.16 3.33
N ILE A 5 -10.10 8.69 4.16
CA ILE A 5 -8.77 9.30 4.29
C ILE A 5 -7.80 8.56 3.38
N ALA A 6 -7.69 9.05 2.15
CA ALA A 6 -6.67 8.62 1.18
C ALA A 6 -5.41 9.51 1.21
N ALA A 7 -5.50 10.67 1.90
CA ALA A 7 -4.39 11.61 1.99
C ALA A 7 -3.21 11.02 2.76
N ALA A 8 -2.04 11.02 2.15
CA ALA A 8 -0.79 10.57 2.75
C ALA A 8 0.41 11.10 1.97
N LYS A 9 1.56 11.23 2.65
CA LYS A 9 2.84 11.35 1.96
C LYS A 9 3.33 9.94 1.61
N VAL A 10 3.42 9.66 0.32
CA VAL A 10 3.79 8.35 -0.21
C VAL A 10 4.97 8.44 -1.17
N GLY A 11 5.66 7.34 -1.40
CA GLY A 11 6.77 7.27 -2.35
C GLY A 11 7.42 5.89 -2.40
N GLY A 12 8.29 5.69 -3.37
CA GLY A 12 9.07 4.46 -3.53
C GLY A 12 10.06 4.22 -2.38
N ILE A 13 10.77 3.10 -2.44
CA ILE A 13 11.73 2.67 -1.39
C ILE A 13 12.80 3.73 -1.14
N LEU A 14 13.39 4.30 -2.20
CA LEU A 14 14.45 5.32 -2.08
C LEU A 14 13.96 6.58 -1.37
N ALA A 15 12.77 7.06 -1.70
CA ALA A 15 12.19 8.23 -1.05
C ALA A 15 11.91 7.98 0.44
N ASN A 16 11.36 6.81 0.77
CA ASN A 16 11.10 6.41 2.15
C ASN A 16 12.40 6.33 2.97
N ASP A 17 13.45 5.74 2.42
CA ASP A 17 14.73 5.59 3.11
C ASP A 17 15.45 6.94 3.31
N LYS A 18 15.40 7.81 2.31
CA LYS A 18 16.04 9.14 2.32
C LYS A 18 15.32 10.16 3.23
N TYR A 19 13.99 10.14 3.27
CA TYR A 19 13.19 11.19 3.91
C TYR A 19 12.37 10.66 5.10
N LYS A 20 12.92 9.75 5.90
CA LYS A 20 12.24 9.07 7.03
C LYS A 20 11.50 10.03 7.96
N ALA A 21 12.16 11.11 8.41
CA ALA A 21 11.57 12.09 9.31
C ALA A 21 10.34 12.78 8.70
N ASN A 22 10.40 13.14 7.42
CA ASN A 22 9.26 13.74 6.72
C ASN A 22 8.11 12.74 6.56
N PHE A 23 8.42 11.47 6.23
CA PHE A 23 7.38 10.46 6.06
C PHE A 23 6.63 10.17 7.36
N ILE A 24 7.33 10.04 8.49
CA ILE A 24 6.65 9.81 9.76
C ILE A 24 5.88 11.05 10.21
N TYR A 25 6.50 12.22 10.19
CA TYR A 25 5.88 13.46 10.66
C TYR A 25 4.63 13.84 9.86
N ASP A 26 4.77 13.96 8.53
CA ASP A 26 3.68 14.41 7.69
C ASP A 26 2.49 13.45 7.74
N ASN A 27 2.73 12.12 7.72
CA ASN A 27 1.64 11.15 7.80
C ASN A 27 0.96 11.14 9.18
N LEU A 28 1.73 11.25 10.28
CA LEU A 28 1.14 11.38 11.62
C LEU A 28 0.27 12.63 11.72
N MET A 29 0.73 13.77 11.23
CA MET A 29 -0.03 15.03 11.27
C MET A 29 -1.30 14.96 10.43
N ILE A 30 -1.23 14.43 9.20
CA ILE A 30 -2.40 14.27 8.33
C ILE A 30 -3.46 13.40 9.00
N GLN A 31 -3.10 12.19 9.39
CA GLN A 31 -4.07 11.20 9.87
C GLN A 31 -4.62 11.53 11.27
N THR A 32 -3.78 12.00 12.19
CA THR A 32 -4.25 12.39 13.54
C THR A 32 -5.23 13.54 13.49
N ASN A 33 -4.93 14.56 12.70
CA ASN A 33 -5.82 15.71 12.56
C ASN A 33 -7.15 15.31 11.91
N LEU A 34 -7.13 14.53 10.82
CA LEU A 34 -8.33 14.15 10.10
C LEU A 34 -9.21 13.17 10.91
N ILE A 35 -8.63 12.17 11.57
CA ILE A 35 -9.38 11.22 12.40
C ILE A 35 -10.01 11.96 13.59
N HIS A 36 -9.24 12.83 14.28
CA HIS A 36 -9.76 13.56 15.43
C HIS A 36 -10.82 14.60 15.03
N ALA A 37 -10.59 15.36 13.97
CA ALA A 37 -11.57 16.30 13.43
C ALA A 37 -12.89 15.57 13.03
N SER A 38 -12.78 14.40 12.39
CA SER A 38 -13.94 13.59 12.05
C SER A 38 -14.75 13.20 13.29
N TYR A 39 -14.07 12.88 14.39
CA TYR A 39 -14.74 12.60 15.66
C TYR A 39 -15.47 13.83 16.22
N LEU A 40 -14.80 14.99 16.27
CA LEU A 40 -15.37 16.23 16.77
C LEU A 40 -16.59 16.69 15.95
N MET A 41 -16.52 16.49 14.63
CA MET A 41 -17.62 16.83 13.70
C MET A 41 -18.73 15.77 13.64
N GLY A 42 -18.68 14.72 14.45
CA GLY A 42 -19.73 13.71 14.52
C GLY A 42 -19.82 12.81 13.28
N VAL A 43 -18.73 12.64 12.51
CA VAL A 43 -18.68 11.74 11.35
C VAL A 43 -19.07 10.33 11.79
N LYS A 44 -20.03 9.72 11.09
CA LYS A 44 -20.61 8.42 11.45
C LYS A 44 -19.69 7.26 11.09
N LYS A 45 -19.18 7.26 9.85
CA LYS A 45 -18.26 6.24 9.34
C LYS A 45 -17.02 6.88 8.74
N LEU A 46 -15.87 6.23 8.92
CA LEU A 46 -14.60 6.66 8.35
C LEU A 46 -13.86 5.45 7.80
N ILE A 47 -13.28 5.58 6.62
CA ILE A 47 -12.30 4.65 6.06
C ILE A 47 -10.92 5.29 6.12
N PHE A 48 -9.98 4.62 6.75
CA PHE A 48 -8.56 5.00 6.76
C PHE A 48 -7.76 4.04 5.88
N LEU A 49 -7.05 4.57 4.89
CA LEU A 49 -6.16 3.78 4.05
C LEU A 49 -4.82 3.57 4.78
N GLY A 50 -4.58 2.33 5.21
CA GLY A 50 -3.29 1.86 5.69
C GLY A 50 -2.31 1.60 4.55
N SER A 51 -1.43 0.63 4.73
CA SER A 51 -0.48 0.18 3.71
C SER A 51 0.05 -1.21 4.06
N SER A 52 0.31 -2.06 3.10
CA SER A 52 0.95 -3.37 3.32
C SER A 52 2.36 -3.29 3.95
N CYS A 53 2.96 -2.09 4.04
CA CYS A 53 4.22 -1.85 4.74
C CYS A 53 4.15 -2.02 6.26
N ILE A 54 2.94 -2.04 6.84
CA ILE A 54 2.71 -2.22 8.29
C ILE A 54 3.09 -3.60 8.81
N TYR A 55 3.20 -4.58 7.93
CA TYR A 55 3.50 -5.96 8.29
C TYR A 55 5.01 -6.21 8.42
N PRO A 56 5.41 -7.20 9.23
CA PRO A 56 6.81 -7.57 9.36
C PRO A 56 7.46 -7.89 8.02
N LYS A 57 8.75 -7.53 7.88
CA LYS A 57 9.54 -7.80 6.67
C LYS A 57 9.47 -9.26 6.23
N LEU A 58 9.52 -10.18 7.19
CA LEU A 58 9.55 -11.63 6.99
C LEU A 58 8.25 -12.30 7.45
N ALA A 59 7.11 -11.61 7.31
CA ALA A 59 5.81 -12.20 7.61
C ALA A 59 5.55 -13.43 6.75
N ASN A 60 4.88 -14.43 7.33
CA ASN A 60 4.41 -15.59 6.56
C ASN A 60 3.48 -15.14 5.42
N GLN A 61 3.43 -15.93 4.35
CA GLN A 61 2.67 -15.62 3.14
C GLN A 61 1.58 -16.65 2.89
N PRO A 62 0.37 -16.23 2.50
CA PRO A 62 -0.09 -14.86 2.37
C PRO A 62 -0.19 -14.15 3.73
N ILE A 63 -0.04 -12.81 3.74
CA ILE A 63 0.00 -11.99 4.95
C ILE A 63 -1.43 -11.81 5.49
N LYS A 64 -1.65 -12.24 6.73
CA LYS A 64 -2.94 -12.07 7.44
C LYS A 64 -2.93 -10.81 8.32
N GLU A 65 -4.13 -10.35 8.67
CA GLU A 65 -4.34 -9.16 9.50
C GLU A 65 -3.72 -9.29 10.89
N ASP A 66 -3.74 -10.49 11.47
CA ASP A 66 -3.18 -10.78 12.81
C ASP A 66 -1.63 -10.75 12.87
N TYR A 67 -0.97 -10.62 11.72
CA TYR A 67 0.49 -10.43 11.67
C TYR A 67 0.94 -9.00 11.98
N LEU A 68 0.00 -8.07 12.15
CA LEU A 68 0.32 -6.69 12.56
C LEU A 68 1.09 -6.70 13.90
N LEU A 69 2.27 -6.07 13.92
CA LEU A 69 3.16 -5.97 15.09
C LEU A 69 3.76 -7.31 15.58
N SER A 70 3.71 -8.38 14.79
CA SER A 70 4.27 -9.68 15.16
C SER A 70 5.78 -9.80 14.91
N GLY A 71 6.44 -8.79 14.36
CA GLY A 71 7.88 -8.82 14.07
C GLY A 71 8.44 -7.50 13.58
N LYS A 72 9.74 -7.50 13.17
CA LYS A 72 10.45 -6.31 12.72
C LYS A 72 9.95 -5.83 11.36
N LEU A 73 9.73 -4.54 11.24
CA LEU A 73 9.39 -3.86 9.99
C LEU A 73 10.55 -3.86 8.99
N GLU A 74 10.27 -3.57 7.72
CA GLU A 74 11.29 -3.32 6.71
C GLU A 74 12.01 -1.99 7.00
N PRO A 75 13.34 -1.99 7.25
CA PRO A 75 14.06 -0.79 7.71
C PRO A 75 14.03 0.40 6.75
N THR A 76 13.85 0.16 5.44
CA THR A 76 13.83 1.24 4.43
C THR A 76 12.55 2.08 4.49
N ASN A 77 11.47 1.55 5.07
CA ASN A 77 10.17 2.24 5.16
C ASN A 77 9.50 2.16 6.53
N ASP A 78 10.25 1.83 7.57
CA ASP A 78 9.76 1.67 8.94
C ASP A 78 9.08 2.94 9.49
N ALA A 79 9.61 4.12 9.19
CA ALA A 79 9.05 5.40 9.59
C ALA A 79 7.62 5.62 9.03
N TYR A 80 7.42 5.31 7.74
CA TYR A 80 6.10 5.34 7.11
C TYR A 80 5.16 4.27 7.68
N ALA A 81 5.67 3.06 7.85
CA ALA A 81 4.91 1.94 8.40
C ALA A 81 4.40 2.25 9.82
N ILE A 82 5.26 2.78 10.71
CA ILE A 82 4.88 3.18 12.07
C ILE A 82 3.77 4.26 12.03
N ALA A 83 3.89 5.26 11.17
CA ALA A 83 2.84 6.25 11.04
C ALA A 83 1.50 5.59 10.63
N LYS A 84 1.50 4.70 9.65
CA LYS A 84 0.27 4.00 9.23
C LYS A 84 -0.29 3.08 10.31
N ILE A 85 0.56 2.37 11.06
CA ILE A 85 0.14 1.58 12.24
C ILE A 85 -0.54 2.47 13.27
N ALA A 86 0.03 3.64 13.58
CA ALA A 86 -0.57 4.59 14.52
C ALA A 86 -1.98 5.03 14.09
N GLY A 87 -2.20 5.29 12.78
CA GLY A 87 -3.54 5.62 12.25
C GLY A 87 -4.55 4.50 12.41
N ILE A 88 -4.15 3.25 12.12
CA ILE A 88 -4.99 2.06 12.33
C ILE A 88 -5.36 1.94 13.82
N LYS A 89 -4.37 2.01 14.72
CA LYS A 89 -4.60 1.92 16.17
C LYS A 89 -5.42 3.09 16.71
N MET A 90 -5.33 4.26 16.10
CA MET A 90 -6.19 5.40 16.42
C MET A 90 -7.65 5.09 16.05
N CYS A 91 -7.93 4.55 14.87
CA CYS A 91 -9.28 4.10 14.50
C CYS A 91 -9.82 3.06 15.49
N ASP A 92 -9.04 2.02 15.83
CA ASP A 92 -9.41 1.01 16.83
C ASP A 92 -9.73 1.64 18.20
N ALA A 93 -8.93 2.60 18.66
CA ALA A 93 -9.10 3.29 19.93
C ALA A 93 -10.41 4.11 19.96
N TYR A 94 -10.70 4.86 18.87
CA TYR A 94 -11.92 5.65 18.75
C TYR A 94 -13.17 4.76 18.68
N ASN A 95 -13.08 3.62 18.01
CA ASN A 95 -14.16 2.64 17.97
C ASN A 95 -14.50 2.11 19.36
N ARG A 96 -13.48 1.73 20.15
CA ARG A 96 -13.67 1.17 21.50
C ARG A 96 -14.11 2.21 22.52
N GLN A 97 -13.48 3.41 22.50
CA GLN A 97 -13.74 4.44 23.51
C GLN A 97 -15.03 5.23 23.24
N TYR A 98 -15.32 5.52 21.98
CA TYR A 98 -16.38 6.43 21.58
C TYR A 98 -17.47 5.77 20.72
N CYS A 99 -17.46 4.43 20.61
CA CYS A 99 -18.43 3.64 19.83
C CYS A 99 -18.52 4.08 18.35
N ARG A 100 -17.43 4.55 17.75
CA ARG A 100 -17.39 4.98 16.34
C ARG A 100 -17.42 3.77 15.39
N ASP A 101 -17.54 4.03 14.09
CA ASP A 101 -17.42 3.06 13.01
C ASP A 101 -16.30 3.52 12.05
N TYR A 102 -15.07 3.51 12.56
CA TYR A 102 -13.86 3.90 11.83
C TYR A 102 -13.12 2.63 11.43
N ARG A 103 -13.05 2.38 10.13
CA ARG A 103 -12.51 1.15 9.54
C ARG A 103 -11.19 1.44 8.87
N SER A 104 -10.26 0.50 8.93
CA SER A 104 -8.98 0.62 8.23
C SER A 104 -8.89 -0.43 7.14
N VAL A 105 -8.44 -0.04 5.95
CA VAL A 105 -8.22 -0.95 4.82
C VAL A 105 -6.74 -0.94 4.44
N ILE A 106 -6.19 -2.10 4.15
CA ILE A 106 -4.78 -2.27 3.88
C ILE A 106 -4.59 -2.68 2.42
N PRO A 107 -4.35 -1.71 1.53
CA PRO A 107 -4.11 -1.99 0.12
C PRO A 107 -2.78 -2.68 -0.10
N THR A 108 -2.71 -3.51 -1.13
CA THR A 108 -1.46 -3.91 -1.78
C THR A 108 -0.88 -2.76 -2.61
N ASN A 109 0.09 -3.00 -3.51
CA ASN A 109 0.65 -1.91 -4.33
C ASN A 109 -0.37 -1.47 -5.37
N LEU A 110 -0.79 -0.22 -5.28
CA LEU A 110 -1.76 0.36 -6.21
C LEU A 110 -1.05 0.91 -7.45
N TYR A 111 -1.75 0.88 -8.58
CA TYR A 111 -1.35 1.54 -9.83
C TYR A 111 -2.58 2.05 -10.57
N GLY A 112 -2.41 3.05 -11.42
CA GLY A 112 -3.51 3.56 -12.23
C GLY A 112 -3.23 4.93 -12.85
N PRO A 113 -4.25 5.55 -13.44
CA PRO A 113 -4.15 6.88 -14.02
C PRO A 113 -3.75 7.93 -12.99
N ARG A 114 -2.95 8.91 -13.40
CA ARG A 114 -2.46 10.02 -12.58
C ARG A 114 -1.51 9.61 -11.46
N ASP A 115 -0.88 8.44 -11.58
CA ASP A 115 0.17 8.00 -10.65
C ASP A 115 1.41 8.92 -10.73
N ASN A 116 2.34 8.75 -9.79
CA ASN A 116 3.60 9.47 -9.78
C ASN A 116 4.64 8.79 -10.66
N PHE A 117 4.84 9.33 -11.87
CA PHE A 117 5.81 8.82 -12.84
C PHE A 117 7.24 9.31 -12.61
N ASN A 118 7.57 9.85 -11.43
CA ASN A 118 8.94 10.25 -11.11
C ASN A 118 9.86 9.02 -11.05
N LEU A 119 11.01 9.09 -11.74
CA LEU A 119 11.93 7.94 -11.91
C LEU A 119 12.61 7.50 -10.62
N GLU A 120 12.78 8.40 -9.65
CA GLU A 120 13.47 8.14 -8.38
C GLU A 120 12.48 7.89 -7.23
N ASN A 121 11.39 8.67 -7.17
CA ASN A 121 10.48 8.71 -6.05
C ASN A 121 9.14 7.99 -6.32
N GLY A 122 8.87 7.62 -7.57
CA GLY A 122 7.67 6.88 -7.99
C GLY A 122 7.70 5.41 -7.55
N HIS A 123 6.52 4.79 -7.58
CA HIS A 123 6.39 3.34 -7.42
C HIS A 123 6.88 2.60 -8.66
N VAL A 124 7.08 1.27 -8.53
CA VAL A 124 7.74 0.46 -9.56
C VAL A 124 7.03 0.49 -10.92
N ILE A 125 5.69 0.36 -10.97
CA ILE A 125 4.95 0.35 -12.25
C ILE A 125 5.10 1.69 -12.98
N PRO A 126 4.72 2.85 -12.41
CA PRO A 126 4.82 4.12 -13.13
C PRO A 126 6.26 4.49 -13.49
N ALA A 127 7.24 4.20 -12.61
CA ALA A 127 8.64 4.47 -12.90
C ALA A 127 9.17 3.61 -14.06
N LEU A 128 8.84 2.32 -14.11
CA LEU A 128 9.23 1.44 -15.23
C LEU A 128 8.52 1.81 -16.53
N MET A 129 7.23 2.12 -16.48
CA MET A 129 6.50 2.58 -17.67
C MET A 129 7.17 3.80 -18.30
N ARG A 130 7.52 4.79 -17.48
CA ARG A 130 8.21 5.98 -17.94
C ARG A 130 9.59 5.66 -18.49
N ARG A 131 10.40 4.84 -17.81
CA ARG A 131 11.74 4.42 -18.28
C ARG A 131 11.67 3.73 -19.64
N PHE A 132 10.79 2.76 -19.82
CA PHE A 132 10.61 2.09 -21.12
C PHE A 132 10.13 3.04 -22.20
N HIS A 133 9.22 3.96 -21.86
CA HIS A 133 8.72 4.95 -22.82
C HIS A 133 9.81 5.91 -23.29
N GLU A 134 10.58 6.49 -22.35
CA GLU A 134 11.69 7.38 -22.66
C GLU A 134 12.79 6.63 -23.45
N ALA A 135 13.17 5.44 -23.02
CA ALA A 135 14.17 4.61 -23.74
C ALA A 135 13.76 4.28 -25.18
N LYS A 136 12.46 4.02 -25.40
CA LYS A 136 11.91 3.80 -26.76
C LYS A 136 12.02 5.05 -27.63
N ILE A 137 11.65 6.22 -27.09
CA ILE A 137 11.72 7.49 -27.85
C ILE A 137 13.16 7.85 -28.16
N GLU A 138 14.05 7.70 -27.19
CA GLU A 138 15.48 8.03 -27.31
C GLU A 138 16.28 6.94 -28.03
N LYS A 139 15.64 5.84 -28.45
CA LYS A 139 16.26 4.68 -29.11
C LYS A 139 17.44 4.10 -28.32
N GLN A 140 17.28 4.04 -26.99
CA GLN A 140 18.25 3.39 -26.12
C GLN A 140 18.26 1.88 -26.38
N ASN A 141 19.42 1.24 -26.16
CA ASN A 141 19.55 -0.21 -26.33
C ASN A 141 19.16 -1.01 -25.07
N GLU A 142 19.06 -0.35 -23.91
CA GLU A 142 18.90 -1.02 -22.62
C GLU A 142 18.08 -0.17 -21.64
N VAL A 143 17.30 -0.85 -20.78
CA VAL A 143 16.67 -0.27 -19.59
C VAL A 143 17.13 -1.01 -18.34
N VAL A 144 17.70 -0.27 -17.36
CA VAL A 144 18.14 -0.82 -16.08
C VAL A 144 16.99 -0.81 -15.06
N VAL A 145 16.66 -1.98 -14.54
CA VAL A 145 15.69 -2.18 -13.44
C VAL A 145 16.44 -2.26 -12.12
N TRP A 146 16.01 -1.46 -11.14
CA TRP A 146 16.68 -1.38 -9.83
C TRP A 146 16.20 -2.48 -8.88
N CYS A 147 16.72 -3.67 -8.99
CA CYS A 147 16.60 -4.84 -8.10
C CYS A 147 17.19 -6.07 -8.80
N SER A 148 17.21 -7.22 -8.13
CA SER A 148 17.54 -8.53 -8.75
C SER A 148 16.47 -9.02 -9.75
N GLY A 149 15.27 -8.45 -9.69
CA GLY A 149 14.13 -8.91 -10.46
C GLY A 149 13.39 -10.11 -9.85
N SER A 150 13.94 -10.75 -8.82
CA SER A 150 13.37 -11.96 -8.20
C SER A 150 12.27 -11.68 -7.16
N VAL A 151 12.23 -10.47 -6.61
CA VAL A 151 11.25 -10.08 -5.58
C VAL A 151 9.82 -10.14 -6.11
N LEU A 152 8.91 -10.65 -5.28
CA LEU A 152 7.50 -10.83 -5.62
C LEU A 152 6.67 -9.68 -5.08
N ARG A 153 5.81 -9.12 -5.92
CA ARG A 153 4.90 -8.02 -5.58
C ARG A 153 3.51 -8.30 -6.09
N GLU A 154 2.54 -7.97 -5.28
CA GLU A 154 1.13 -7.93 -5.64
C GLU A 154 0.76 -6.53 -6.07
N PHE A 155 -0.07 -6.41 -7.11
CA PHE A 155 -0.55 -5.13 -7.66
C PHE A 155 -2.05 -5.14 -7.82
N MET A 156 -2.68 -3.99 -7.59
CA MET A 156 -4.12 -3.79 -7.75
C MET A 156 -4.38 -2.48 -8.49
N TYR A 157 -5.34 -2.50 -9.38
CA TYR A 157 -5.79 -1.29 -10.06
C TYR A 157 -6.51 -0.36 -9.09
N VAL A 158 -6.26 0.94 -9.20
CA VAL A 158 -6.73 1.92 -8.20
C VAL A 158 -8.25 2.02 -8.12
N GLU A 159 -8.97 1.78 -9.21
CA GLU A 159 -10.45 1.78 -9.20
C GLU A 159 -11.00 0.57 -8.44
N ASP A 160 -10.40 -0.62 -8.57
CA ASP A 160 -10.79 -1.80 -7.76
C ASP A 160 -10.61 -1.53 -6.26
N MET A 161 -9.57 -0.78 -5.89
CA MET A 161 -9.39 -0.35 -4.50
C MET A 161 -10.46 0.65 -4.06
N ALA A 162 -10.84 1.57 -4.94
CA ALA A 162 -11.93 2.52 -4.64
C ALA A 162 -13.26 1.79 -4.43
N ASP A 163 -13.58 0.81 -5.27
CA ASP A 163 -14.76 -0.04 -5.12
C ASP A 163 -14.73 -0.85 -3.83
N ALA A 164 -13.58 -1.40 -3.46
CA ALA A 164 -13.41 -2.09 -2.18
C ALA A 164 -13.63 -1.14 -0.98
N CYS A 165 -13.18 0.11 -1.06
CA CYS A 165 -13.45 1.11 -0.03
C CYS A 165 -14.95 1.40 0.11
N LEU A 166 -15.67 1.56 -1.01
CA LEU A 166 -17.11 1.78 -1.02
C LEU A 166 -17.85 0.56 -0.46
N PHE A 167 -17.50 -0.64 -0.91
CA PHE A 167 -18.06 -1.88 -0.39
C PHE A 167 -17.87 -1.96 1.13
N ILE A 168 -16.65 -1.79 1.64
CA ILE A 168 -16.38 -1.84 3.08
C ILE A 168 -17.14 -0.73 3.83
N LEU A 169 -17.31 0.44 3.23
CA LEU A 169 -18.09 1.54 3.83
C LEU A 169 -19.57 1.17 3.98
N GLU A 170 -20.14 0.45 3.01
CA GLU A 170 -21.56 0.05 2.96
C GLU A 170 -21.87 -1.13 3.87
N VAL A 171 -20.93 -2.05 4.08
CA VAL A 171 -21.11 -3.18 5.02
C VAL A 171 -21.64 -2.66 6.36
N ASP A 172 -22.71 -3.25 6.88
CA ASP A 172 -23.26 -2.86 8.18
C ASP A 172 -22.26 -3.13 9.32
N LYS A 173 -22.37 -2.33 10.39
CA LYS A 173 -21.39 -2.40 11.51
C LYS A 173 -21.38 -3.77 12.18
N LYS A 174 -22.54 -4.42 12.31
CA LYS A 174 -22.67 -5.73 12.98
C LYS A 174 -21.95 -6.81 12.16
N SER A 175 -22.17 -6.85 10.86
CA SER A 175 -21.49 -7.77 9.95
C SER A 175 -19.97 -7.56 9.96
N TYR A 176 -19.51 -6.29 9.87
CA TYR A 176 -18.10 -5.97 9.95
C TYR A 176 -17.47 -6.43 11.28
N THR A 177 -18.06 -6.07 12.41
CA THR A 177 -17.52 -6.41 13.74
C THR A 177 -17.64 -7.89 14.10
N SER A 178 -18.51 -8.65 13.43
CA SER A 178 -18.60 -10.11 13.62
C SER A 178 -17.42 -10.86 12.97
N LYS A 179 -16.69 -10.21 12.09
CA LYS A 179 -15.56 -10.78 11.34
C LYS A 179 -14.20 -10.19 11.76
N THR A 180 -14.21 -9.11 12.52
CA THR A 180 -13.00 -8.43 12.98
C THR A 180 -12.91 -8.45 14.50
N GLU A 181 -11.69 -8.27 15.02
CA GLU A 181 -11.47 -8.12 16.46
C GLU A 181 -11.33 -6.64 16.85
N PRO A 182 -11.70 -6.25 18.08
CA PRO A 182 -11.62 -4.84 18.49
C PRO A 182 -10.23 -4.21 18.44
N THR A 183 -9.17 -5.02 18.44
CA THR A 183 -7.77 -4.58 18.39
C THR A 183 -7.09 -4.88 17.05
N ILE A 184 -7.77 -5.62 16.16
CA ILE A 184 -7.35 -5.98 14.81
C ILE A 184 -8.57 -5.82 13.90
N SER A 185 -9.01 -4.56 13.74
CA SER A 185 -10.23 -4.26 12.98
C SER A 185 -9.97 -3.87 11.53
N HIS A 186 -8.72 -3.87 11.09
CA HIS A 186 -8.37 -3.58 9.70
C HIS A 186 -8.58 -4.79 8.78
N ILE A 187 -8.77 -4.52 7.50
CA ILE A 187 -9.01 -5.53 6.47
C ILE A 187 -7.98 -5.38 5.34
N ASN A 188 -7.36 -6.48 4.97
CA ASN A 188 -6.50 -6.57 3.81
C ASN A 188 -7.30 -6.50 2.51
N VAL A 189 -6.81 -5.71 1.56
CA VAL A 189 -7.39 -5.57 0.22
C VAL A 189 -6.31 -5.88 -0.81
N GLY A 190 -6.39 -7.07 -1.39
CA GLY A 190 -5.44 -7.58 -2.36
C GLY A 190 -6.11 -8.43 -3.43
N THR A 191 -5.39 -8.72 -4.49
CA THR A 191 -5.85 -9.54 -5.64
C THR A 191 -5.59 -11.03 -5.42
N GLY A 192 -4.78 -11.39 -4.42
CA GLY A 192 -4.34 -12.77 -4.18
C GLY A 192 -3.35 -13.31 -5.22
N LYS A 193 -2.76 -12.44 -6.05
CA LYS A 193 -1.80 -12.82 -7.09
C LYS A 193 -0.59 -11.91 -7.07
N ASP A 194 0.59 -12.49 -7.04
CA ASP A 194 1.85 -11.77 -7.14
C ASP A 194 2.62 -12.11 -8.43
N VAL A 195 3.51 -11.22 -8.80
CA VAL A 195 4.42 -11.39 -9.93
C VAL A 195 5.83 -10.97 -9.52
N THR A 196 6.84 -11.56 -10.15
CA THR A 196 8.23 -11.08 -9.98
C THR A 196 8.38 -9.73 -10.67
N VAL A 197 9.30 -8.88 -10.14
CA VAL A 197 9.60 -7.60 -10.79
C VAL A 197 10.18 -7.82 -12.19
N ARG A 198 10.92 -8.92 -12.42
CA ARG A 198 11.37 -9.33 -13.77
C ARG A 198 10.19 -9.51 -14.72
N LYS A 199 9.19 -10.32 -14.31
CA LYS A 199 8.01 -10.57 -15.13
C LYS A 199 7.21 -9.29 -15.41
N LEU A 200 7.08 -8.43 -14.39
CA LEU A 200 6.46 -7.11 -14.53
C LEU A 200 7.21 -6.25 -15.57
N ALA A 201 8.54 -6.19 -15.51
CA ALA A 201 9.36 -5.44 -16.45
C ALA A 201 9.19 -5.95 -17.89
N GLU A 202 9.22 -7.27 -18.10
CA GLU A 202 8.96 -7.91 -19.40
C GLU A 202 7.56 -7.57 -19.94
N MET A 203 6.55 -7.57 -19.07
CA MET A 203 5.17 -7.19 -19.46
C MET A 203 5.10 -5.72 -19.89
N LEU A 204 5.70 -4.82 -19.13
CA LEU A 204 5.72 -3.38 -19.44
C LEU A 204 6.53 -3.08 -20.68
N GLN A 205 7.70 -3.73 -20.87
CA GLN A 205 8.50 -3.65 -22.09
C GLN A 205 7.64 -3.97 -23.33
N LYS A 206 6.92 -5.09 -23.28
CA LYS A 206 6.03 -5.53 -24.37
C LYS A 206 4.90 -4.54 -24.63
N ILE A 207 4.24 -4.05 -23.57
CA ILE A 207 3.10 -3.12 -23.66
C ILE A 207 3.55 -1.78 -24.27
N VAL A 208 4.71 -1.27 -23.83
CA VAL A 208 5.29 -0.02 -24.35
C VAL A 208 5.85 -0.22 -25.78
N GLY A 209 6.23 -1.45 -26.12
CA GLY A 209 6.89 -1.78 -27.40
C GLY A 209 8.32 -1.27 -27.44
N PHE A 210 9.08 -1.46 -26.37
CA PHE A 210 10.51 -1.22 -26.31
C PHE A 210 11.25 -2.49 -26.76
N GLU A 211 12.18 -2.37 -27.71
CA GLU A 211 12.85 -3.50 -28.36
C GLU A 211 14.28 -3.76 -27.82
N GLY A 212 14.77 -2.93 -26.90
CA GLY A 212 16.09 -3.10 -26.29
C GLY A 212 16.09 -4.12 -25.15
N ASP A 213 17.24 -4.29 -24.52
CA ASP A 213 17.47 -5.24 -23.43
C ASP A 213 16.98 -4.73 -22.07
N ILE A 214 16.72 -5.66 -21.15
CA ILE A 214 16.45 -5.37 -19.74
C ILE A 214 17.60 -5.91 -18.91
N SER A 215 18.26 -5.05 -18.14
CA SER A 215 19.24 -5.44 -17.13
C SER A 215 18.75 -5.13 -15.72
N PHE A 216 19.42 -5.71 -14.71
CA PHE A 216 19.04 -5.60 -13.32
C PHE A 216 20.20 -5.10 -12.47
N ASP A 217 19.99 -4.00 -11.73
CA ASP A 217 20.97 -3.45 -10.79
C ASP A 217 20.65 -3.94 -9.36
N GLU A 218 21.35 -4.99 -8.95
CA GLU A 218 21.19 -5.60 -7.61
C GLU A 218 21.79 -4.76 -6.48
N SER A 219 22.51 -3.69 -6.77
CA SER A 219 23.05 -2.77 -5.75
C SER A 219 21.97 -1.92 -5.08
N LYS A 220 20.77 -1.87 -5.65
CA LYS A 220 19.64 -1.07 -5.15
C LYS A 220 18.81 -1.85 -4.12
N PRO A 221 18.24 -1.16 -3.12
CA PRO A 221 17.44 -1.81 -2.09
C PRO A 221 16.16 -2.42 -2.67
N GLU A 222 15.86 -3.66 -2.30
CA GLU A 222 14.71 -4.42 -2.81
C GLU A 222 13.50 -4.46 -1.87
N GLY A 223 13.70 -4.15 -0.57
CA GLY A 223 12.67 -4.27 0.46
C GLY A 223 12.37 -5.73 0.86
N ALA A 224 11.12 -6.03 1.23
CA ALA A 224 10.73 -7.40 1.60
C ALA A 224 10.75 -8.32 0.36
N PRO A 225 11.18 -9.60 0.50
CA PRO A 225 11.30 -10.53 -0.65
C PRO A 225 9.96 -10.87 -1.30
N LYS A 226 8.88 -10.93 -0.51
CA LYS A 226 7.52 -11.20 -0.98
C LYS A 226 6.50 -10.39 -0.19
N LYS A 227 5.44 -9.94 -0.87
CA LYS A 227 4.26 -9.31 -0.26
C LYS A 227 3.02 -9.76 -1.02
N LEU A 228 2.33 -10.75 -0.47
CA LEU A 228 1.04 -11.25 -0.95
C LEU A 228 0.05 -11.15 0.19
N MET A 229 -1.05 -10.44 0.00
CA MET A 229 -2.06 -10.23 1.03
C MET A 229 -3.03 -11.40 1.09
N ASP A 230 -3.42 -11.81 2.29
CA ASP A 230 -4.57 -12.68 2.49
C ASP A 230 -5.83 -11.81 2.48
N SER A 231 -6.71 -12.04 1.50
CA SER A 231 -7.98 -11.30 1.35
C SER A 231 -9.19 -12.14 1.78
N ASN A 232 -9.00 -13.24 2.50
CA ASN A 232 -10.10 -14.11 2.92
C ASN A 232 -11.10 -13.38 3.83
N LEU A 233 -10.62 -12.48 4.68
CA LEU A 233 -11.49 -11.69 5.55
C LEU A 233 -12.40 -10.78 4.72
N LEU A 234 -11.87 -10.06 3.73
CA LEU A 234 -12.66 -9.26 2.80
C LEU A 234 -13.71 -10.11 2.08
N ASN A 235 -13.27 -11.24 1.48
CA ASN A 235 -14.17 -12.14 0.76
C ASN A 235 -15.27 -12.75 1.64
N SER A 236 -15.06 -12.83 2.95
CA SER A 236 -16.08 -13.34 3.89
C SER A 236 -17.17 -12.34 4.20
N LEU A 237 -17.03 -11.10 3.78
CA LEU A 237 -18.02 -10.02 3.95
C LEU A 237 -18.96 -9.88 2.74
N GLY A 238 -18.60 -10.46 1.59
CA GLY A 238 -19.41 -10.45 0.37
C GLY A 238 -18.62 -10.54 -0.91
#